data_f4a7f38d73148ab34dc407efd2c25e81
#
_entry.id   f4a7f38d73148ab34dc407efd2c25e81
#
_cell.length_a   1.000
_cell.length_b   1.000
_cell.length_c   1.000
_cell.angle_alpha   90.00
_cell.angle_beta   90.00
_cell.angle_gamma   90.00
#
_symmetry.space_group_name_H-M   'P 1'
#
loop_
_entity.id
_entity.type
_entity.pdbx_description
1 polymer ?
#
loop_
_entity_poly.entity_id
_entity_poly.type
_entity_poly.pdbx_seq_one_letter_code
_entity_poly.pdbx_strand_id
1 'polypeptide(L)'
;MSKNKIIIAIAAVILIVGGWIAWSKLASTTKIALVNFQQFQATSFIKSNNDNFIEYENVPLEELDKLKNYDFVLGFGMGMKVSAEQRAQIQEAANKGVPIYIYAATSPDNAICNLDSILKEDISNYLKNGNKKNYQSMARYIRQYIDKKTLFVTPADSVSETADDVLFHLDENLSFSTIAQYEAYLKKINVYKEGAPRIAMVGGFNDPFSGNRDNIDSIIVSMQNAGMNVYPVASAMKRMEFLKEINPDAVLYFAHGRLAMGQADAAVDWLKERNIPIFTPLTILQTTDEWMKDPMGMYGGFMSQSIVMPELDGGIYPYVITAQEIDNDGNYLFKTIPDRLRNFTQIVKNFTELKRKSNAEKKVSIYFFKGAGQSTLTAQGLETVPSLYNLLKRLKSEGYKVDNLPATEQDFEKLLMVQGSVLSTYAEGAFDNFLKNGHPALVEKSEYESWIHQSLSPELYKDVVNTYGEAPGAYMSVNKDGKSYLAVARIQFGNIALLPQPMAALGGDSFAIVHGAKSAPPHTYIGAYLWSQYAFKADAMIHFGTHGSLEFTPQKQVALGSNDWPDRLVGTIPHFYYYTIGNIGESMMAKRRSYATTVSYLTCLLYTSDAADE
;
A
#
# COMPACT_ATOMS: atom_id res chain seq x y z
N MET A 1 74.95 13.76 0.91
CA MET A 1 74.59 12.43 0.30
C MET A 1 75.53 12.17 -0.86
N SER A 2 76.10 10.97 -1.01
CA SER A 2 76.96 10.63 -2.17
C SER A 2 76.10 10.64 -3.45
N LYS A 3 76.69 11.03 -4.60
CA LYS A 3 76.02 11.08 -5.93
C LYS A 3 75.26 9.77 -6.21
N ASN A 4 75.75 8.62 -5.81
CA ASN A 4 75.08 7.32 -5.99
C ASN A 4 73.81 7.19 -5.18
N LYS A 5 73.71 7.74 -3.97
CA LYS A 5 72.48 7.73 -3.17
C LYS A 5 71.41 8.63 -3.78
N ILE A 6 71.79 9.71 -4.40
CA ILE A 6 70.86 10.61 -5.11
C ILE A 6 70.30 9.94 -6.37
N ILE A 7 71.17 9.25 -7.14
CA ILE A 7 70.77 8.53 -8.38
C ILE A 7 69.80 7.38 -8.01
N ILE A 8 70.10 6.63 -6.96
CA ILE A 8 69.20 5.54 -6.47
C ILE A 8 67.84 6.11 -6.02
N ALA A 9 67.84 7.24 -5.31
CA ALA A 9 66.61 7.87 -4.86
C ALA A 9 65.76 8.37 -6.06
N ILE A 10 66.37 8.97 -7.07
CA ILE A 10 65.69 9.41 -8.29
C ILE A 10 65.15 8.21 -9.07
N ALA A 11 65.92 7.14 -9.23
CA ALA A 11 65.45 5.90 -9.89
C ALA A 11 64.28 5.25 -9.14
N ALA A 12 64.31 5.22 -7.80
CA ALA A 12 63.21 4.73 -6.99
C ALA A 12 61.93 5.58 -7.16
N VAL A 13 62.05 6.91 -7.18
CA VAL A 13 60.91 7.82 -7.44
C VAL A 13 60.35 7.60 -8.84
N ILE A 14 61.19 7.46 -9.87
CA ILE A 14 60.74 7.18 -11.24
C ILE A 14 60.00 5.83 -11.31
N LEU A 15 60.46 4.79 -10.64
CA LEU A 15 59.83 3.49 -10.60
C LEU A 15 58.46 3.54 -9.85
N ILE A 16 58.41 4.27 -8.74
CA ILE A 16 57.16 4.45 -7.97
C ILE A 16 56.13 5.24 -8.80
N VAL A 17 56.53 6.36 -9.37
CA VAL A 17 55.68 7.21 -10.21
C VAL A 17 55.26 6.46 -11.48
N GLY A 18 56.20 5.77 -12.14
CA GLY A 18 55.90 4.96 -13.33
C GLY A 18 54.97 3.79 -12.99
N GLY A 19 55.19 3.12 -11.87
CA GLY A 19 54.31 2.06 -11.34
C GLY A 19 52.93 2.60 -11.00
N TRP A 20 52.84 3.75 -10.38
CA TRP A 20 51.57 4.39 -10.06
C TRP A 20 50.77 4.79 -11.31
N ILE A 21 51.46 5.38 -12.31
CA ILE A 21 50.85 5.72 -13.61
C ILE A 21 50.38 4.46 -14.35
N ALA A 22 51.19 3.40 -14.35
CA ALA A 22 50.78 2.13 -14.95
C ALA A 22 49.57 1.52 -14.23
N TRP A 23 49.58 1.52 -12.91
CA TRP A 23 48.44 1.05 -12.10
C TRP A 23 47.20 1.89 -12.41
N SER A 24 47.28 3.21 -12.36
CA SER A 24 46.17 4.12 -12.64
C SER A 24 45.53 3.88 -14.03
N LYS A 25 46.36 3.65 -15.06
CA LYS A 25 45.87 3.41 -16.41
C LYS A 25 45.37 1.99 -16.67
N LEU A 26 45.96 0.98 -16.05
CA LEU A 26 45.72 -0.43 -16.43
C LEU A 26 44.83 -1.18 -15.42
N ALA A 27 44.80 -0.78 -14.17
CA ALA A 27 44.27 -1.60 -13.08
C ALA A 27 43.38 -0.88 -12.06
N SER A 28 43.44 0.47 -11.95
CA SER A 28 42.63 1.20 -10.96
C SER A 28 41.13 0.95 -11.11
N THR A 29 40.39 1.16 -10.02
CA THR A 29 38.91 1.06 -10.02
C THR A 29 38.30 2.02 -11.04
N THR A 30 37.38 1.53 -11.82
CA THR A 30 36.57 2.31 -12.76
C THR A 30 35.40 2.96 -11.99
N LYS A 31 35.36 4.29 -11.97
CA LYS A 31 34.33 5.06 -11.27
C LYS A 31 33.26 5.54 -12.24
N ILE A 32 32.03 5.15 -11.98
CA ILE A 32 30.86 5.46 -12.80
C ILE A 32 29.95 6.41 -12.02
N ALA A 33 29.76 7.63 -12.51
CA ALA A 33 28.79 8.57 -11.98
C ALA A 33 27.39 8.28 -12.56
N LEU A 34 26.38 8.20 -11.69
CA LEU A 34 24.97 8.19 -12.05
C LEU A 34 24.39 9.58 -11.82
N VAL A 35 23.79 10.21 -12.86
CA VAL A 35 23.29 11.58 -12.81
C VAL A 35 21.80 11.60 -13.11
N ASN A 36 21.03 12.29 -12.27
CA ASN A 36 19.57 12.42 -12.38
C ASN A 36 18.81 11.09 -12.29
N PHE A 37 19.36 10.10 -11.61
CA PHE A 37 18.64 8.90 -11.24
C PHE A 37 17.91 9.09 -9.90
N GLN A 38 16.71 8.57 -9.79
CA GLN A 38 16.10 8.41 -8.48
C GLN A 38 16.91 7.39 -7.67
N GLN A 39 16.94 7.54 -6.34
CA GLN A 39 17.80 6.73 -5.48
C GLN A 39 17.61 5.22 -5.69
N PHE A 40 16.35 4.75 -5.78
CA PHE A 40 16.08 3.33 -6.01
C PHE A 40 16.55 2.82 -7.39
N GLN A 41 16.58 3.68 -8.42
CA GLN A 41 17.11 3.34 -9.73
C GLN A 41 18.63 3.21 -9.69
N ALA A 42 19.31 4.19 -9.06
CA ALA A 42 20.73 4.12 -8.83
C ALA A 42 21.13 2.85 -8.06
N THR A 43 20.35 2.50 -7.03
CA THR A 43 20.53 1.28 -6.25
C THR A 43 20.48 0.00 -7.10
N SER A 44 19.65 -0.05 -8.14
CA SER A 44 19.58 -1.21 -9.05
C SER A 44 20.91 -1.45 -9.77
N PHE A 45 21.61 -0.40 -10.23
CA PHE A 45 22.95 -0.51 -10.81
C PHE A 45 23.97 -0.92 -9.76
N ILE A 46 23.98 -0.27 -8.60
CA ILE A 46 24.92 -0.50 -7.50
C ILE A 46 24.82 -1.96 -6.99
N LYS A 47 23.60 -2.44 -6.72
CA LYS A 47 23.35 -3.82 -6.24
C LYS A 47 23.56 -4.89 -7.31
N SER A 48 23.45 -4.55 -8.57
CA SER A 48 23.78 -5.46 -9.65
C SER A 48 25.28 -5.65 -9.80
N ASN A 49 26.10 -4.67 -9.42
CA ASN A 49 27.55 -4.76 -9.57
C ASN A 49 28.12 -5.86 -8.65
N ASN A 50 28.91 -6.75 -9.24
CA ASN A 50 29.65 -7.82 -8.55
C ASN A 50 31.16 -7.80 -8.85
N ASP A 51 31.67 -6.69 -9.40
CA ASP A 51 33.09 -6.51 -9.70
C ASP A 51 33.70 -5.48 -8.74
N ASN A 52 34.69 -5.92 -7.95
CA ASN A 52 35.36 -5.09 -6.95
C ASN A 52 36.20 -3.95 -7.55
N PHE A 53 36.43 -3.96 -8.87
CA PHE A 53 37.16 -2.93 -9.59
C PHE A 53 36.23 -1.95 -10.31
N ILE A 54 34.93 -1.97 -10.01
CA ILE A 54 33.94 -1.04 -10.53
C ILE A 54 33.16 -0.44 -9.36
N GLU A 55 33.04 0.88 -9.36
CA GLU A 55 32.34 1.64 -8.32
C GLU A 55 31.31 2.56 -8.98
N TYR A 56 30.08 2.56 -8.47
CA TYR A 56 29.02 3.47 -8.85
C TYR A 56 28.80 4.52 -7.78
N GLU A 57 28.57 5.77 -8.18
CA GLU A 57 28.19 6.85 -7.28
C GLU A 57 27.02 7.64 -7.86
N ASN A 58 25.98 7.87 -7.08
CA ASN A 58 24.87 8.72 -7.47
C ASN A 58 25.25 10.19 -7.19
N VAL A 59 25.51 10.96 -8.23
CA VAL A 59 25.98 12.35 -8.16
C VAL A 59 24.78 13.30 -8.23
N PRO A 60 24.52 14.07 -7.14
CA PRO A 60 23.45 15.05 -7.13
C PRO A 60 23.72 16.21 -8.10
N LEU A 61 22.65 16.86 -8.57
CA LEU A 61 22.75 17.97 -9.54
C LEU A 61 23.48 19.20 -8.99
N GLU A 62 23.67 19.29 -7.70
CA GLU A 62 24.44 20.35 -7.01
C GLU A 62 25.95 20.09 -7.05
N GLU A 63 26.38 18.89 -7.44
CA GLU A 63 27.78 18.44 -7.40
C GLU A 63 28.34 18.07 -8.79
N LEU A 64 27.77 18.59 -9.86
CA LEU A 64 28.17 18.27 -11.24
C LEU A 64 29.60 18.72 -11.59
N ASP A 65 30.20 19.62 -10.84
CA ASP A 65 31.61 20.00 -10.94
C ASP A 65 32.58 18.85 -10.63
N LYS A 66 32.11 17.82 -9.90
CA LYS A 66 32.85 16.60 -9.57
C LYS A 66 32.93 15.61 -10.73
N LEU A 67 32.13 15.74 -11.79
CA LEU A 67 32.07 14.79 -12.90
C LEU A 67 33.41 14.53 -13.57
N LYS A 68 34.33 15.50 -13.53
CA LYS A 68 35.71 15.36 -14.01
C LYS A 68 36.55 14.28 -13.30
N ASN A 69 36.07 13.74 -12.15
CA ASN A 69 36.76 12.74 -11.33
C ASN A 69 36.30 11.31 -11.65
N TYR A 70 35.38 11.14 -12.59
CA TYR A 70 34.82 9.84 -12.97
C TYR A 70 35.35 9.38 -14.32
N ASP A 71 35.41 8.06 -14.48
CA ASP A 71 35.85 7.42 -15.71
C ASP A 71 34.71 7.25 -16.73
N PHE A 72 33.45 7.31 -16.24
CA PHE A 72 32.25 7.32 -17.07
C PHE A 72 31.08 8.02 -16.34
N VAL A 73 30.25 8.74 -17.11
CA VAL A 73 29.02 9.36 -16.60
C VAL A 73 27.81 8.80 -17.35
N LEU A 74 26.93 8.16 -16.62
CA LEU A 74 25.62 7.73 -17.11
C LEU A 74 24.54 8.67 -16.57
N GLY A 75 23.79 9.33 -17.45
CA GLY A 75 22.72 10.25 -17.06
C GLY A 75 21.35 9.75 -17.52
N PHE A 76 20.32 9.95 -16.68
CA PHE A 76 18.92 9.69 -17.03
C PHE A 76 18.23 11.00 -17.41
N GLY A 77 17.99 11.21 -18.70
CA GLY A 77 17.52 12.49 -19.22
C GLY A 77 16.01 12.72 -19.15
N MET A 78 15.21 11.70 -18.81
CA MET A 78 13.76 11.85 -18.69
C MET A 78 13.40 12.74 -17.49
N GLY A 79 12.67 13.83 -17.77
CA GLY A 79 12.28 14.78 -16.74
C GLY A 79 13.44 15.57 -16.12
N MET A 80 14.65 15.50 -16.67
CA MET A 80 15.84 16.17 -16.16
C MET A 80 15.68 17.69 -16.21
N LYS A 81 15.65 18.31 -15.03
CA LYS A 81 15.54 19.77 -14.85
C LYS A 81 16.89 20.32 -14.39
N VAL A 82 17.68 20.78 -15.32
CA VAL A 82 18.99 21.39 -15.07
C VAL A 82 19.02 22.86 -15.52
N SER A 83 19.67 23.70 -14.74
CA SER A 83 19.94 25.09 -15.11
C SER A 83 20.94 25.15 -16.27
N ALA A 84 21.06 26.32 -16.90
CA ALA A 84 22.08 26.55 -17.94
C ALA A 84 23.50 26.35 -17.41
N GLU A 85 23.75 26.72 -16.15
CA GLU A 85 25.04 26.53 -15.47
C GLU A 85 25.35 25.06 -15.24
N GLN A 86 24.40 24.31 -14.69
CA GLN A 86 24.52 22.87 -14.48
C GLN A 86 24.77 22.11 -15.79
N ARG A 87 24.05 22.48 -16.87
CA ARG A 87 24.30 21.92 -18.21
C ARG A 87 25.68 22.23 -18.71
N ALA A 88 26.16 23.46 -18.49
CA ALA A 88 27.52 23.87 -18.88
C ALA A 88 28.60 23.04 -18.12
N GLN A 89 28.39 22.70 -16.86
CA GLN A 89 29.28 21.82 -16.07
C GLN A 89 29.36 20.40 -16.68
N ILE A 90 28.23 19.82 -17.08
CA ILE A 90 28.23 18.52 -17.77
C ILE A 90 28.99 18.61 -19.11
N GLN A 91 28.72 19.64 -19.88
CA GLN A 91 29.38 19.86 -21.18
C GLN A 91 30.89 20.12 -21.01
N GLU A 92 31.29 20.83 -19.95
CA GLU A 92 32.71 21.06 -19.64
C GLU A 92 33.43 19.74 -19.32
N ALA A 93 32.79 18.85 -18.52
CA ALA A 93 33.35 17.52 -18.25
C ALA A 93 33.50 16.70 -19.54
N ALA A 94 32.50 16.72 -20.43
CA ALA A 94 32.58 16.10 -21.76
C ALA A 94 33.71 16.65 -22.61
N ASN A 95 33.90 17.99 -22.65
CA ASN A 95 34.94 18.66 -23.39
C ASN A 95 36.35 18.36 -22.83
N LYS A 96 36.44 18.04 -21.53
CA LYS A 96 37.70 17.59 -20.88
C LYS A 96 38.00 16.11 -21.12
N GLY A 97 37.15 15.43 -21.89
CA GLY A 97 37.34 14.04 -22.29
C GLY A 97 36.73 13.00 -21.36
N VAL A 98 35.90 13.39 -20.38
CA VAL A 98 35.13 12.44 -19.61
C VAL A 98 34.06 11.81 -20.51
N PRO A 99 34.01 10.47 -20.65
CA PRO A 99 32.99 9.82 -21.44
C PRO A 99 31.60 9.97 -20.75
N ILE A 100 30.64 10.57 -21.47
CA ILE A 100 29.30 10.87 -20.96
C ILE A 100 28.26 10.33 -21.91
N TYR A 101 27.24 9.68 -21.34
CA TYR A 101 26.02 9.30 -22.04
C TYR A 101 24.77 9.62 -21.20
N ILE A 102 24.02 10.65 -21.61
CA ILE A 102 22.68 10.93 -21.06
C ILE A 102 21.65 10.31 -21.99
N TYR A 103 21.01 9.22 -21.55
CA TYR A 103 20.01 8.52 -22.34
C TYR A 103 18.59 8.94 -21.97
N ALA A 104 17.60 8.61 -22.82
CA ALA A 104 16.18 8.92 -22.65
C ALA A 104 15.87 10.40 -22.38
N ALA A 105 16.66 11.32 -22.94
CA ALA A 105 16.45 12.75 -22.75
C ALA A 105 15.15 13.22 -23.42
N THR A 106 14.26 13.86 -22.63
CA THR A 106 13.02 14.47 -23.12
C THR A 106 13.24 15.86 -23.72
N SER A 107 14.34 16.53 -23.37
CA SER A 107 14.80 17.77 -24.00
C SER A 107 16.06 17.49 -24.82
N PRO A 108 16.12 17.92 -26.10
CA PRO A 108 17.32 17.78 -26.92
C PRO A 108 18.57 18.38 -26.29
N ASP A 109 18.42 19.50 -25.57
CA ASP A 109 19.53 20.17 -24.90
C ASP A 109 20.19 19.34 -23.80
N ASN A 110 19.48 18.36 -23.27
CA ASN A 110 19.96 17.46 -22.24
C ASN A 110 20.51 16.14 -22.80
N ALA A 111 20.41 15.92 -24.12
CA ALA A 111 20.91 14.71 -24.79
C ALA A 111 22.44 14.78 -25.04
N ILE A 112 23.21 14.97 -23.95
CA ILE A 112 24.67 15.07 -24.02
C ILE A 112 25.29 13.68 -24.16
N CYS A 113 26.03 13.44 -25.22
CA CYS A 113 26.76 12.19 -25.47
C CYS A 113 28.03 12.49 -26.28
N ASN A 114 29.20 12.06 -25.80
CA ASN A 114 30.46 12.15 -26.50
C ASN A 114 31.08 10.78 -26.81
N LEU A 115 30.31 9.70 -26.69
CA LEU A 115 30.70 8.35 -27.11
C LEU A 115 30.64 8.25 -28.63
N ASP A 116 31.48 7.40 -29.22
CA ASP A 116 31.29 6.98 -30.59
C ASP A 116 30.00 6.14 -30.77
N SER A 117 29.59 5.93 -32.02
CA SER A 117 28.32 5.27 -32.32
C SER A 117 28.24 3.83 -31.83
N ILE A 118 29.34 3.09 -31.84
CA ILE A 118 29.41 1.69 -31.44
C ILE A 118 29.25 1.58 -29.91
N LEU A 119 30.07 2.33 -29.16
CA LEU A 119 30.02 2.34 -27.71
C LEU A 119 28.65 2.80 -27.19
N LYS A 120 28.06 3.81 -27.84
CA LYS A 120 26.73 4.30 -27.52
C LYS A 120 25.66 3.23 -27.76
N GLU A 121 25.72 2.54 -28.88
CA GLU A 121 24.76 1.48 -29.23
C GLU A 121 24.83 0.32 -28.24
N ASP A 122 26.03 -0.15 -27.92
CA ASP A 122 26.23 -1.26 -26.97
C ASP A 122 25.70 -0.91 -25.57
N ILE A 123 26.03 0.27 -25.03
CA ILE A 123 25.50 0.75 -23.75
C ILE A 123 23.97 0.89 -23.80
N SER A 124 23.43 1.42 -24.90
CA SER A 124 21.99 1.55 -25.12
C SER A 124 21.28 0.18 -25.12
N ASN A 125 21.90 -0.83 -25.71
CA ASN A 125 21.34 -2.18 -25.77
C ASN A 125 21.28 -2.85 -24.38
N TYR A 126 22.31 -2.68 -23.54
CA TYR A 126 22.26 -3.13 -22.13
C TYR A 126 21.18 -2.41 -21.34
N LEU A 127 21.02 -1.09 -21.51
CA LEU A 127 19.98 -0.30 -20.81
C LEU A 127 18.57 -0.65 -21.28
N LYS A 128 18.36 -0.84 -22.58
CA LYS A 128 17.07 -1.20 -23.16
C LYS A 128 16.55 -2.53 -22.66
N ASN A 129 17.44 -3.50 -22.49
CA ASN A 129 17.15 -4.83 -21.95
C ASN A 129 17.52 -4.88 -20.45
N GLY A 130 17.21 -3.83 -19.69
CA GLY A 130 17.62 -3.66 -18.31
C GLY A 130 17.24 -4.87 -17.44
N ASN A 131 18.26 -5.59 -16.97
CA ASN A 131 18.17 -6.62 -15.95
C ASN A 131 19.51 -6.70 -15.21
N LYS A 132 19.56 -7.44 -14.13
CA LYS A 132 20.76 -7.56 -13.28
C LYS A 132 21.99 -8.02 -14.08
N LYS A 133 21.84 -9.01 -14.97
CA LYS A 133 22.96 -9.52 -15.79
C LYS A 133 23.46 -8.48 -16.77
N ASN A 134 22.54 -7.75 -17.41
CA ASN A 134 22.90 -6.69 -18.34
C ASN A 134 23.56 -5.50 -17.63
N TYR A 135 23.10 -5.13 -16.42
CA TYR A 135 23.77 -4.08 -15.64
C TYR A 135 25.18 -4.49 -15.22
N GLN A 136 25.40 -5.77 -14.85
CA GLN A 136 26.74 -6.30 -14.60
C GLN A 136 27.61 -6.25 -15.85
N SER A 137 27.10 -6.72 -16.97
CA SER A 137 27.84 -6.76 -18.24
C SER A 137 28.13 -5.34 -18.76
N MET A 138 27.18 -4.40 -18.63
CA MET A 138 27.38 -3.01 -18.95
C MET A 138 28.53 -2.38 -18.13
N ALA A 139 28.57 -2.62 -16.84
CA ALA A 139 29.64 -2.13 -15.97
C ALA A 139 31.02 -2.66 -16.43
N ARG A 140 31.11 -3.96 -16.71
CA ARG A 140 32.33 -4.61 -17.24
C ARG A 140 32.70 -4.08 -18.62
N TYR A 141 31.70 -3.83 -19.50
CA TYR A 141 31.88 -3.23 -20.82
C TYR A 141 32.47 -1.83 -20.70
N ILE A 142 31.94 -0.98 -19.79
CA ILE A 142 32.45 0.37 -19.51
C ILE A 142 33.92 0.27 -19.08
N ARG A 143 34.25 -0.61 -18.14
CA ARG A 143 35.62 -0.81 -17.66
C ARG A 143 36.59 -1.20 -18.78
N GLN A 144 36.18 -2.18 -19.62
CA GLN A 144 37.03 -2.74 -20.64
C GLN A 144 37.19 -1.82 -21.87
N TYR A 145 36.09 -1.28 -22.40
CA TYR A 145 36.10 -0.60 -23.70
C TYR A 145 36.08 0.93 -23.63
N ILE A 146 35.50 1.50 -22.56
CA ILE A 146 35.43 2.95 -22.37
C ILE A 146 36.59 3.46 -21.52
N ASP A 147 36.78 2.93 -20.33
CA ASP A 147 37.89 3.25 -19.43
C ASP A 147 39.20 2.55 -19.83
N LYS A 148 39.14 1.55 -20.72
CA LYS A 148 40.30 0.88 -21.35
C LYS A 148 41.25 0.21 -20.36
N LYS A 149 40.72 -0.30 -19.23
CA LYS A 149 41.49 -1.13 -18.30
C LYS A 149 41.83 -2.49 -18.95
N THR A 150 42.99 -3.02 -18.64
CA THR A 150 43.47 -4.31 -19.19
C THR A 150 43.82 -5.32 -18.10
N LEU A 151 43.99 -4.87 -16.85
CA LEU A 151 44.23 -5.75 -15.71
C LEU A 151 43.00 -5.79 -14.79
N PHE A 152 42.74 -6.97 -14.23
CA PHE A 152 41.59 -7.23 -13.39
C PHE A 152 40.27 -6.87 -14.09
N VAL A 153 40.15 -7.30 -15.35
CA VAL A 153 38.96 -7.09 -16.18
C VAL A 153 38.24 -8.42 -16.34
N THR A 154 36.98 -8.46 -15.91
CA THR A 154 36.05 -9.52 -16.23
C THR A 154 35.39 -9.19 -17.57
N PRO A 155 35.45 -10.06 -18.60
CA PRO A 155 34.78 -9.78 -19.87
C PRO A 155 33.28 -9.52 -19.68
N ALA A 156 32.74 -8.59 -20.47
CA ALA A 156 31.32 -8.36 -20.58
C ALA A 156 30.65 -9.52 -21.35
N ASP A 157 29.56 -10.02 -20.84
CA ASP A 157 28.72 -10.96 -21.56
C ASP A 157 27.90 -10.21 -22.64
N SER A 158 27.44 -10.91 -23.66
CA SER A 158 26.49 -10.38 -24.63
C SER A 158 25.18 -9.98 -23.96
N VAL A 159 24.46 -9.02 -24.58
CA VAL A 159 23.14 -8.58 -24.08
C VAL A 159 22.21 -9.80 -23.96
N SER A 160 21.63 -9.94 -22.77
CA SER A 160 20.59 -10.91 -22.48
C SER A 160 19.22 -10.25 -22.70
N GLU A 161 18.40 -10.82 -23.57
CA GLU A 161 17.05 -10.30 -23.75
C GLU A 161 16.25 -10.45 -22.47
N THR A 162 15.60 -9.37 -22.05
CA THR A 162 14.63 -9.41 -20.95
C THR A 162 13.29 -9.85 -21.54
N ALA A 163 12.75 -10.91 -21.02
CA ALA A 163 11.46 -11.40 -21.48
C ALA A 163 10.35 -10.44 -21.05
N ASP A 164 9.65 -9.87 -22.02
CA ASP A 164 8.42 -9.13 -21.83
C ASP A 164 7.24 -10.11 -21.74
N ASP A 165 6.17 -9.67 -21.05
CA ASP A 165 4.92 -10.44 -20.96
C ASP A 165 5.11 -11.86 -20.38
N VAL A 166 5.61 -11.94 -19.16
CA VAL A 166 5.91 -13.21 -18.48
C VAL A 166 5.38 -13.24 -17.04
N LEU A 167 5.22 -14.47 -16.52
CA LEU A 167 5.15 -14.68 -15.07
C LEU A 167 6.56 -14.89 -14.54
N PHE A 168 6.75 -14.54 -13.27
CA PHE A 168 8.02 -14.70 -12.56
C PHE A 168 7.81 -15.25 -11.14
N HIS A 169 8.87 -15.63 -10.47
CA HIS A 169 8.84 -16.08 -9.07
C HIS A 169 10.06 -15.54 -8.32
N LEU A 170 10.52 -16.20 -7.27
CA LEU A 170 11.63 -15.74 -6.42
C LEU A 170 13.00 -15.78 -7.11
N ASP A 171 13.19 -16.67 -8.09
CA ASP A 171 14.45 -16.74 -8.86
C ASP A 171 14.42 -15.70 -9.99
N GLU A 172 15.28 -14.68 -9.88
CA GLU A 172 15.43 -13.59 -10.86
C GLU A 172 15.84 -14.05 -12.26
N ASN A 173 16.32 -15.30 -12.40
CA ASN A 173 16.75 -15.84 -13.68
C ASN A 173 15.64 -16.68 -14.37
N LEU A 174 14.50 -16.86 -13.71
CA LEU A 174 13.40 -17.66 -14.24
C LEU A 174 12.20 -16.78 -14.58
N SER A 175 11.72 -16.98 -15.80
CA SER A 175 10.45 -16.43 -16.28
C SER A 175 9.66 -17.50 -17.02
N PHE A 176 8.34 -17.34 -17.08
CA PHE A 176 7.42 -18.31 -17.65
C PHE A 176 6.45 -17.61 -18.61
N SER A 177 6.40 -18.08 -19.84
CA SER A 177 5.56 -17.49 -20.88
C SER A 177 4.09 -17.92 -20.78
N THR A 178 3.77 -18.98 -20.02
CA THR A 178 2.41 -19.50 -19.87
C THR A 178 2.08 -19.85 -18.43
N ILE A 179 0.79 -19.78 -18.07
CA ILE A 179 0.29 -20.18 -16.76
C ILE A 179 0.62 -21.66 -16.48
N ALA A 180 0.49 -22.52 -17.46
CA ALA A 180 0.76 -23.95 -17.31
C ALA A 180 2.22 -24.25 -16.93
N GLN A 181 3.19 -23.57 -17.56
CA GLN A 181 4.61 -23.67 -17.18
C GLN A 181 4.85 -23.18 -15.75
N TYR A 182 4.25 -22.06 -15.40
CA TYR A 182 4.38 -21.48 -14.08
C TYR A 182 3.78 -22.40 -12.99
N GLU A 183 2.58 -22.93 -13.19
CA GLU A 183 1.96 -23.87 -12.25
C GLU A 183 2.75 -25.19 -12.13
N ALA A 184 3.30 -25.70 -13.23
CA ALA A 184 4.19 -26.85 -13.19
C ALA A 184 5.44 -26.58 -12.33
N TYR A 185 6.00 -25.37 -12.44
CA TYR A 185 7.11 -24.94 -11.59
C TYR A 185 6.69 -24.84 -10.13
N LEU A 186 5.55 -24.20 -9.79
CA LEU A 186 5.04 -24.11 -8.42
C LEU A 186 4.79 -25.49 -7.79
N LYS A 187 4.29 -26.45 -8.58
CA LYS A 187 4.13 -27.85 -8.16
C LYS A 187 5.47 -28.52 -7.89
N LYS A 188 6.46 -28.30 -8.75
CA LYS A 188 7.82 -28.83 -8.60
C LYS A 188 8.49 -28.34 -7.30
N ILE A 189 8.27 -27.09 -6.91
CA ILE A 189 8.84 -26.52 -5.67
C ILE A 189 7.91 -26.68 -4.45
N ASN A 190 6.81 -27.44 -4.57
CA ASN A 190 5.86 -27.76 -3.51
C ASN A 190 5.15 -26.55 -2.86
N VAL A 191 4.92 -25.47 -3.60
CA VAL A 191 4.16 -24.29 -3.10
C VAL A 191 2.75 -24.20 -3.68
N TYR A 192 2.44 -24.89 -4.79
CA TYR A 192 1.09 -24.93 -5.37
C TYR A 192 0.13 -25.67 -4.45
N LYS A 193 -1.03 -25.09 -4.22
CA LYS A 193 -2.10 -25.68 -3.40
C LYS A 193 -3.36 -25.83 -4.24
N GLU A 194 -3.80 -27.06 -4.44
CA GLU A 194 -5.02 -27.33 -5.20
C GLU A 194 -6.24 -26.70 -4.53
N GLY A 195 -7.10 -26.06 -5.32
CA GLY A 195 -8.31 -25.39 -4.81
C GLY A 195 -8.07 -24.12 -3.98
N ALA A 196 -6.82 -23.71 -3.74
CA ALA A 196 -6.53 -22.47 -3.01
C ALA A 196 -6.89 -21.22 -3.84
N PRO A 197 -7.15 -20.06 -3.17
CA PRO A 197 -7.38 -18.80 -3.88
C PRO A 197 -6.24 -18.46 -4.84
N ARG A 198 -6.61 -18.00 -6.03
CA ARG A 198 -5.69 -17.55 -7.10
C ARG A 198 -5.55 -16.03 -7.02
N ILE A 199 -4.38 -15.53 -6.76
CA ILE A 199 -4.10 -14.11 -6.58
C ILE A 199 -3.22 -13.64 -7.73
N ALA A 200 -3.77 -12.86 -8.64
CA ALA A 200 -2.98 -12.21 -9.68
C ALA A 200 -2.28 -10.98 -9.10
N MET A 201 -0.99 -10.86 -9.35
CA MET A 201 -0.17 -9.74 -8.92
C MET A 201 0.35 -9.03 -10.17
N VAL A 202 -0.14 -7.82 -10.43
CA VAL A 202 0.12 -7.08 -11.68
C VAL A 202 0.44 -5.62 -11.42
N GLY A 203 1.08 -4.95 -12.36
CA GLY A 203 1.24 -3.48 -12.33
C GLY A 203 2.66 -2.99 -12.42
N GLY A 204 2.87 -1.78 -11.90
CA GLY A 204 4.15 -1.09 -11.90
C GLY A 204 4.98 -1.40 -10.67
N PHE A 205 5.38 -2.66 -10.48
CA PHE A 205 6.45 -2.92 -9.51
C PHE A 205 7.75 -2.26 -10.00
N ASN A 206 8.70 -2.04 -9.09
CA ASN A 206 10.09 -1.94 -9.50
C ASN A 206 10.43 -3.19 -10.33
N ASP A 207 11.23 -3.02 -11.38
CA ASP A 207 11.57 -4.09 -12.30
C ASP A 207 11.98 -5.38 -11.55
N PRO A 208 11.24 -6.49 -11.71
CA PRO A 208 11.48 -7.73 -10.98
C PRO A 208 12.80 -8.43 -11.36
N PHE A 209 13.48 -7.94 -12.39
CA PHE A 209 14.74 -8.50 -12.88
C PHE A 209 15.95 -7.61 -12.59
N SER A 210 15.78 -6.46 -11.92
CA SER A 210 16.82 -5.44 -11.69
C SER A 210 17.63 -5.58 -10.40
N GLY A 211 17.34 -6.58 -9.57
CA GLY A 211 18.08 -6.83 -8.33
C GLY A 211 17.64 -6.04 -7.09
N ASN A 212 16.73 -5.07 -7.21
CA ASN A 212 16.12 -4.35 -6.08
C ASN A 212 14.65 -4.76 -5.94
N ARG A 213 14.39 -5.99 -5.48
CA ARG A 213 13.06 -6.64 -5.49
C ARG A 213 12.66 -7.34 -4.19
N ASP A 214 13.38 -7.15 -3.11
CA ASP A 214 13.12 -7.82 -1.83
C ASP A 214 11.68 -7.67 -1.33
N ASN A 215 11.05 -6.52 -1.62
CA ASN A 215 9.64 -6.28 -1.33
C ASN A 215 8.72 -7.20 -2.12
N ILE A 216 8.98 -7.40 -3.41
CA ILE A 216 8.19 -8.28 -4.29
C ILE A 216 8.25 -9.71 -3.78
N ASP A 217 9.45 -10.20 -3.50
CA ASP A 217 9.68 -11.55 -2.97
C ASP A 217 8.98 -11.76 -1.63
N SER A 218 9.06 -10.78 -0.73
CA SER A 218 8.38 -10.82 0.56
C SER A 218 6.85 -10.90 0.41
N ILE A 219 6.27 -10.20 -0.55
CA ILE A 219 4.83 -10.23 -0.82
C ILE A 219 4.42 -11.61 -1.35
N ILE A 220 5.16 -12.15 -2.33
CA ILE A 220 4.88 -13.49 -2.88
C ILE A 220 4.91 -14.54 -1.77
N VAL A 221 5.98 -14.55 -0.96
CA VAL A 221 6.16 -15.50 0.15
C VAL A 221 5.05 -15.35 1.18
N SER A 222 4.68 -14.12 1.57
CA SER A 222 3.64 -13.87 2.56
C SER A 222 2.28 -14.42 2.11
N MET A 223 1.89 -14.18 0.86
CA MET A 223 0.63 -14.67 0.30
C MET A 223 0.62 -16.21 0.17
N GLN A 224 1.72 -16.82 -0.27
CA GLN A 224 1.86 -18.27 -0.38
C GLN A 224 1.80 -18.95 0.99
N ASN A 225 2.46 -18.39 2.00
CA ASN A 225 2.41 -18.89 3.38
C ASN A 225 0.99 -18.78 3.98
N ALA A 226 0.22 -17.78 3.58
CA ALA A 226 -1.19 -17.64 3.97
C ALA A 226 -2.14 -18.62 3.25
N GLY A 227 -1.62 -19.44 2.33
CA GLY A 227 -2.39 -20.50 1.67
C GLY A 227 -2.97 -20.13 0.31
N MET A 228 -2.44 -19.12 -0.35
CA MET A 228 -2.90 -18.63 -1.65
C MET A 228 -1.90 -18.98 -2.76
N ASN A 229 -2.39 -19.22 -3.98
CA ASN A 229 -1.55 -19.36 -5.18
C ASN A 229 -1.37 -17.97 -5.80
N VAL A 230 -0.13 -17.50 -5.89
CA VAL A 230 0.21 -16.17 -6.39
C VAL A 230 0.73 -16.24 -7.81
N TYR A 231 0.28 -15.34 -8.66
CA TYR A 231 0.65 -15.24 -10.09
C TYR A 231 1.20 -13.85 -10.37
N PRO A 232 2.50 -13.62 -10.14
CA PRO A 232 3.14 -12.35 -10.45
C PRO A 232 3.38 -12.24 -11.96
N VAL A 233 2.90 -11.15 -12.57
CA VAL A 233 2.96 -10.91 -14.02
C VAL A 233 3.76 -9.64 -14.29
N ALA A 234 4.87 -9.79 -14.99
CA ALA A 234 5.62 -8.68 -15.59
C ALA A 234 5.10 -8.46 -17.01
N SER A 235 4.16 -7.55 -17.17
CA SER A 235 3.59 -7.16 -18.46
C SER A 235 3.01 -5.75 -18.38
N ALA A 236 3.29 -4.93 -19.38
CA ALA A 236 2.66 -3.63 -19.54
C ALA A 236 1.39 -3.71 -20.39
N MET A 237 1.43 -4.45 -21.49
CA MET A 237 0.39 -4.43 -22.53
C MET A 237 -0.59 -5.61 -22.44
N LYS A 238 -0.13 -6.80 -22.01
CA LYS A 238 -0.95 -8.03 -21.99
C LYS A 238 -1.53 -8.37 -20.62
N ARG A 239 -1.60 -7.40 -19.68
CA ARG A 239 -2.15 -7.64 -18.34
C ARG A 239 -3.52 -8.29 -18.37
N MET A 240 -4.42 -7.83 -19.25
CA MET A 240 -5.78 -8.37 -19.35
C MET A 240 -5.82 -9.79 -19.91
N GLU A 241 -4.93 -10.14 -20.81
CA GLU A 241 -4.80 -11.52 -21.32
C GLU A 241 -4.41 -12.45 -20.18
N PHE A 242 -3.36 -12.12 -19.43
CA PHE A 242 -2.95 -12.88 -18.25
C PHE A 242 -4.06 -12.97 -17.20
N LEU A 243 -4.73 -11.85 -16.87
CA LEU A 243 -5.82 -11.85 -15.88
C LEU A 243 -6.97 -12.79 -16.30
N LYS A 244 -7.35 -12.79 -17.58
CA LYS A 244 -8.38 -13.69 -18.11
C LYS A 244 -7.96 -15.15 -18.03
N GLU A 245 -6.70 -15.48 -18.36
CA GLU A 245 -6.16 -16.84 -18.31
C GLU A 245 -5.95 -17.33 -16.87
N ILE A 246 -5.39 -16.49 -15.97
CA ILE A 246 -5.25 -16.80 -14.54
C ILE A 246 -6.61 -17.04 -13.90
N ASN A 247 -7.63 -16.29 -14.31
CA ASN A 247 -8.96 -16.33 -13.72
C ASN A 247 -8.93 -16.19 -12.18
N PRO A 248 -8.42 -15.08 -11.63
CA PRO A 248 -8.11 -14.95 -10.22
C PRO A 248 -9.33 -14.76 -9.33
N ASP A 249 -9.19 -15.06 -8.03
CA ASP A 249 -10.16 -14.72 -6.98
C ASP A 249 -9.98 -13.27 -6.49
N ALA A 250 -8.78 -12.69 -6.66
CA ALA A 250 -8.47 -11.30 -6.37
C ALA A 250 -7.28 -10.81 -7.20
N VAL A 251 -7.23 -9.51 -7.44
CA VAL A 251 -6.11 -8.85 -8.13
C VAL A 251 -5.39 -7.93 -7.15
N LEU A 252 -4.07 -8.04 -7.05
CA LEU A 252 -3.19 -7.06 -6.42
C LEU A 252 -2.62 -6.18 -7.52
N TYR A 253 -3.12 -4.97 -7.61
CA TYR A 253 -2.67 -4.01 -8.62
C TYR A 253 -1.73 -2.99 -8.00
N PHE A 254 -0.43 -3.14 -8.27
CA PHE A 254 0.61 -2.14 -7.95
C PHE A 254 0.49 -1.01 -8.96
N ALA A 255 -0.34 -0.05 -8.61
CA ALA A 255 -0.87 0.89 -9.57
C ALA A 255 0.15 1.95 -10.00
N HIS A 256 0.24 2.15 -11.30
CA HIS A 256 0.82 3.33 -11.94
C HIS A 256 -0.10 3.73 -13.11
N GLY A 257 -1.23 4.36 -12.79
CA GLY A 257 -2.30 4.69 -13.74
C GLY A 257 -3.46 3.69 -13.74
N ARG A 258 -4.10 3.50 -14.91
CA ARG A 258 -5.22 2.55 -15.12
C ARG A 258 -4.68 1.11 -15.27
N LEU A 259 -5.49 0.12 -14.88
CA LEU A 259 -5.14 -1.30 -14.95
C LEU A 259 -4.74 -1.74 -16.37
N ALA A 260 -5.49 -1.32 -17.36
CA ALA A 260 -5.25 -1.64 -18.76
C ALA A 260 -5.13 -0.37 -19.59
N MET A 261 -3.94 -0.10 -20.13
CA MET A 261 -3.71 1.04 -21.02
C MET A 261 -4.42 0.82 -22.35
N GLY A 262 -5.23 1.79 -22.79
CA GLY A 262 -5.99 1.72 -24.04
C GLY A 262 -7.21 0.79 -24.03
N GLN A 263 -7.47 0.04 -22.94
CA GLN A 263 -8.57 -0.91 -22.81
C GLN A 263 -9.28 -0.78 -21.44
N ALA A 264 -9.31 0.42 -20.87
CA ALA A 264 -9.77 0.65 -19.50
C ALA A 264 -11.23 0.22 -19.28
N ASP A 265 -12.15 0.54 -20.21
CA ASP A 265 -13.56 0.18 -20.08
C ASP A 265 -13.78 -1.33 -20.15
N ALA A 266 -13.10 -2.01 -21.05
CA ALA A 266 -13.14 -3.47 -21.15
C ALA A 266 -12.59 -4.16 -19.88
N ALA A 267 -11.59 -3.57 -19.24
CA ALA A 267 -11.08 -4.07 -17.97
C ALA A 267 -12.10 -3.91 -16.84
N VAL A 268 -12.77 -2.76 -16.77
CA VAL A 268 -13.85 -2.49 -15.79
C VAL A 268 -15.01 -3.45 -15.98
N ASP A 269 -15.46 -3.67 -17.21
CA ASP A 269 -16.56 -4.58 -17.51
C ASP A 269 -16.21 -6.03 -17.15
N TRP A 270 -14.99 -6.47 -17.44
CA TRP A 270 -14.53 -7.78 -17.03
C TRP A 270 -14.48 -7.93 -15.49
N LEU A 271 -13.99 -6.91 -14.77
CA LEU A 271 -13.96 -6.92 -13.30
C LEU A 271 -15.37 -6.97 -12.70
N LYS A 272 -16.34 -6.23 -13.29
CA LYS A 272 -17.75 -6.29 -12.88
C LYS A 272 -18.36 -7.68 -13.10
N GLU A 273 -18.14 -8.27 -14.29
CA GLU A 273 -18.62 -9.62 -14.61
C GLU A 273 -18.05 -10.66 -13.66
N ARG A 274 -16.73 -10.59 -13.39
CA ARG A 274 -16.05 -11.50 -12.47
C ARG A 274 -16.44 -11.29 -11.01
N ASN A 275 -16.86 -10.09 -10.64
CA ASN A 275 -17.18 -9.68 -9.27
C ASN A 275 -16.07 -10.07 -8.28
N ILE A 276 -14.84 -9.65 -8.57
CA ILE A 276 -13.64 -9.91 -7.77
C ILE A 276 -13.04 -8.58 -7.27
N PRO A 277 -12.41 -8.57 -6.07
CA PRO A 277 -11.74 -7.37 -5.57
C PRO A 277 -10.46 -7.09 -6.34
N ILE A 278 -10.22 -5.80 -6.62
CA ILE A 278 -8.94 -5.28 -7.08
C ILE A 278 -8.33 -4.42 -5.96
N PHE A 279 -7.33 -4.94 -5.28
CA PHE A 279 -6.62 -4.24 -4.22
C PHE A 279 -5.52 -3.36 -4.80
N THR A 280 -5.29 -2.20 -4.17
CA THR A 280 -4.21 -1.28 -4.56
C THR A 280 -3.16 -1.15 -3.46
N PRO A 281 -2.28 -2.17 -3.30
CA PRO A 281 -1.16 -2.05 -2.37
C PRO A 281 -0.24 -0.92 -2.81
N LEU A 282 0.19 -0.09 -1.84
CA LEU A 282 0.98 1.10 -2.10
C LEU A 282 2.45 0.87 -1.76
N THR A 283 3.30 1.37 -2.66
CA THR A 283 4.73 1.56 -2.44
C THR A 283 4.98 3.06 -2.28
N ILE A 284 5.58 3.48 -1.18
CA ILE A 284 5.96 4.88 -0.94
C ILE A 284 7.44 5.07 -1.22
N LEU A 285 7.79 6.28 -1.71
CA LEU A 285 9.18 6.65 -2.05
C LEU A 285 9.91 7.35 -0.89
N GLN A 286 9.27 7.47 0.25
CA GLN A 286 9.85 7.92 1.51
C GLN A 286 10.34 6.71 2.31
N THR A 287 11.21 6.93 3.27
CA THR A 287 11.48 5.94 4.30
C THR A 287 10.26 5.72 5.18
N THR A 288 10.20 4.57 5.86
CA THR A 288 9.10 4.28 6.79
C THR A 288 8.93 5.38 7.84
N ASP A 289 10.04 5.89 8.38
CA ASP A 289 10.03 6.93 9.42
C ASP A 289 9.54 8.29 8.90
N GLU A 290 9.95 8.69 7.70
CA GLU A 290 9.49 9.92 7.07
C GLU A 290 7.99 9.84 6.78
N TRP A 291 7.52 8.75 6.17
CA TRP A 291 6.11 8.53 5.90
C TRP A 291 5.26 8.49 7.18
N MET A 292 5.73 7.84 8.24
CA MET A 292 4.99 7.77 9.50
C MET A 292 4.76 9.17 10.10
N LYS A 293 5.68 10.10 9.89
CA LYS A 293 5.58 11.49 10.36
C LYS A 293 4.82 12.43 9.41
N ASP A 294 4.63 12.05 8.15
CA ASP A 294 3.96 12.88 7.15
C ASP A 294 2.43 12.84 7.34
N PRO A 295 1.77 13.95 7.72
CA PRO A 295 0.32 13.98 7.93
C PRO A 295 -0.49 13.87 6.64
N MET A 296 0.12 14.09 5.48
CA MET A 296 -0.55 13.92 4.18
C MET A 296 -0.56 12.45 3.75
N GLY A 297 0.51 11.71 4.04
CA GLY A 297 0.70 10.30 3.67
C GLY A 297 1.11 10.09 2.22
N MET A 298 0.38 10.63 1.25
CA MET A 298 0.71 10.60 -0.18
C MET A 298 0.07 11.79 -0.89
N TYR A 299 0.75 12.36 -1.88
CA TYR A 299 0.26 13.53 -2.61
C TYR A 299 0.80 13.63 -4.05
N GLY A 300 0.31 14.63 -4.78
CA GLY A 300 0.78 14.96 -6.15
C GLY A 300 0.57 13.84 -7.16
N GLY A 301 1.53 13.67 -8.05
CA GLY A 301 1.49 12.69 -9.14
C GLY A 301 1.39 11.24 -8.65
N PHE A 302 2.05 10.91 -7.54
CA PHE A 302 1.99 9.56 -6.96
C PHE A 302 0.60 9.21 -6.46
N MET A 303 -0.08 10.13 -5.75
CA MET A 303 -1.47 9.93 -5.34
C MET A 303 -2.38 9.75 -6.56
N SER A 304 -2.21 10.57 -7.60
CA SER A 304 -2.98 10.44 -8.84
C SER A 304 -2.81 9.06 -9.47
N GLN A 305 -1.56 8.61 -9.66
CA GLN A 305 -1.24 7.36 -10.35
C GLN A 305 -1.56 6.11 -9.54
N SER A 306 -1.36 6.16 -8.21
CA SER A 306 -1.44 4.96 -7.38
C SER A 306 -2.78 4.78 -6.66
N ILE A 307 -3.60 5.84 -6.56
CA ILE A 307 -4.89 5.82 -5.86
C ILE A 307 -6.02 6.27 -6.77
N VAL A 308 -5.96 7.50 -7.30
CA VAL A 308 -7.10 8.10 -8.03
C VAL A 308 -7.41 7.36 -9.34
N MET A 309 -6.39 7.06 -10.13
CA MET A 309 -6.57 6.35 -11.40
C MET A 309 -7.07 4.90 -11.21
N PRO A 310 -6.53 4.10 -10.26
CA PRO A 310 -7.07 2.78 -9.96
C PRO A 310 -8.51 2.77 -9.42
N GLU A 311 -8.92 3.83 -8.71
CA GLU A 311 -10.31 3.96 -8.24
C GLU A 311 -11.32 3.97 -9.41
N LEU A 312 -10.91 4.44 -10.61
CA LEU A 312 -11.71 4.37 -11.82
C LEU A 312 -11.88 2.94 -12.35
N ASP A 313 -10.98 2.03 -11.97
CA ASP A 313 -11.06 0.60 -12.28
C ASP A 313 -11.74 -0.21 -11.16
N GLY A 314 -12.23 0.46 -10.11
CA GLY A 314 -12.81 -0.19 -8.94
C GLY A 314 -11.78 -0.57 -7.87
N GLY A 315 -10.59 0.03 -7.89
CA GLY A 315 -9.54 -0.20 -6.90
C GLY A 315 -10.00 0.12 -5.47
N ILE A 316 -9.72 -0.81 -4.56
CA ILE A 316 -10.03 -0.71 -3.13
C ILE A 316 -8.77 -0.89 -2.28
N TYR A 317 -8.85 -0.52 -1.01
CA TYR A 317 -7.76 -0.67 -0.04
C TYR A 317 -6.43 -0.09 -0.54
N PRO A 318 -6.29 1.24 -0.65
CA PRO A 318 -5.00 1.89 -0.89
C PRO A 318 -4.12 1.74 0.35
N TYR A 319 -3.52 0.55 0.52
CA TYR A 319 -2.85 0.11 1.74
C TYR A 319 -1.34 0.10 1.57
N VAL A 320 -0.64 0.90 2.36
CA VAL A 320 0.83 0.96 2.30
C VAL A 320 1.42 -0.33 2.85
N ILE A 321 2.20 -1.02 2.03
CA ILE A 321 2.91 -2.26 2.41
C ILE A 321 4.41 -2.19 2.14
N THR A 322 4.88 -1.23 1.36
CA THR A 322 6.28 -1.08 0.95
C THR A 322 6.73 0.36 1.16
N ALA A 323 7.94 0.52 1.68
CA ALA A 323 8.63 1.79 1.83
C ALA A 323 10.09 1.64 1.37
N GLN A 324 10.84 2.74 1.35
CA GLN A 324 12.27 2.69 1.18
C GLN A 324 12.98 2.52 2.53
N GLU A 325 14.04 1.72 2.55
CA GLU A 325 15.00 1.62 3.65
C GLU A 325 16.40 1.95 3.13
N ILE A 326 17.18 2.63 3.94
CA ILE A 326 18.55 2.97 3.62
C ILE A 326 19.45 1.90 4.25
N ASP A 327 20.25 1.21 3.43
CA ASP A 327 21.22 0.24 3.94
C ASP A 327 22.48 0.93 4.53
N ASN A 328 23.39 0.13 5.07
CA ASN A 328 24.62 0.66 5.70
C ASN A 328 25.53 1.40 4.72
N ASP A 329 25.38 1.17 3.43
CA ASP A 329 26.14 1.81 2.35
C ASP A 329 25.45 3.03 1.78
N GLY A 330 24.28 3.41 2.33
CA GLY A 330 23.48 4.56 1.89
C GLY A 330 22.57 4.29 0.69
N ASN A 331 22.38 3.03 0.30
CA ASN A 331 21.52 2.68 -0.84
C ASN A 331 20.06 2.56 -0.41
N TYR A 332 19.16 3.00 -1.29
CA TYR A 332 17.72 2.95 -1.07
C TYR A 332 17.12 1.65 -1.60
N LEU A 333 16.69 0.79 -0.71
CA LEU A 333 16.09 -0.51 -0.99
C LEU A 333 14.58 -0.45 -0.79
N PHE A 334 13.82 -1.05 -1.69
CA PHE A 334 12.41 -1.30 -1.43
C PHE A 334 12.25 -2.47 -0.47
N LYS A 335 11.67 -2.20 0.69
CA LYS A 335 11.37 -3.21 1.72
C LYS A 335 9.89 -3.18 2.08
N THR A 336 9.34 -4.34 2.39
CA THR A 336 8.01 -4.40 2.97
C THR A 336 8.04 -4.00 4.44
N ILE A 337 6.99 -3.33 4.88
CA ILE A 337 6.78 -3.00 6.30
C ILE A 337 6.11 -4.23 6.94
N PRO A 338 6.78 -4.94 7.86
CA PRO A 338 6.39 -6.32 8.23
C PRO A 338 4.98 -6.48 8.81
N ASP A 339 4.56 -5.59 9.72
CA ASP A 339 3.21 -5.61 10.30
C ASP A 339 2.14 -5.27 9.26
N ARG A 340 2.44 -4.36 8.36
CA ARG A 340 1.55 -3.94 7.30
C ARG A 340 1.37 -5.03 6.24
N LEU A 341 2.45 -5.67 5.83
CA LEU A 341 2.38 -6.82 4.91
C LEU A 341 1.56 -7.96 5.51
N ARG A 342 1.79 -8.29 6.80
CA ARG A 342 1.00 -9.31 7.50
C ARG A 342 -0.49 -8.99 7.51
N ASN A 343 -0.86 -7.75 7.86
CA ASN A 343 -2.25 -7.31 7.89
C ASN A 343 -2.87 -7.30 6.48
N PHE A 344 -2.16 -6.79 5.48
CA PHE A 344 -2.63 -6.78 4.10
C PHE A 344 -2.86 -8.20 3.56
N THR A 345 -1.93 -9.12 3.83
CA THR A 345 -2.08 -10.53 3.48
C THR A 345 -3.35 -11.12 4.10
N GLN A 346 -3.64 -10.78 5.36
CA GLN A 346 -4.87 -11.24 6.04
C GLN A 346 -6.12 -10.56 5.45
N ILE A 347 -6.07 -9.29 5.06
CA ILE A 347 -7.17 -8.60 4.36
C ILE A 347 -7.52 -9.33 3.05
N VAL A 348 -6.53 -9.59 2.21
CA VAL A 348 -6.74 -10.32 0.94
C VAL A 348 -7.33 -11.70 1.19
N LYS A 349 -6.82 -12.42 2.18
CA LYS A 349 -7.34 -13.73 2.59
C LYS A 349 -8.80 -13.62 3.04
N ASN A 350 -9.14 -12.68 3.91
CA ASN A 350 -10.49 -12.52 4.43
C ASN A 350 -11.50 -12.19 3.31
N PHE A 351 -11.15 -11.37 2.34
CA PHE A 351 -12.00 -11.09 1.18
C PHE A 351 -12.24 -12.35 0.31
N THR A 352 -11.19 -13.13 0.06
CA THR A 352 -11.34 -14.36 -0.72
C THR A 352 -12.14 -15.43 0.03
N GLU A 353 -11.95 -15.55 1.35
CA GLU A 353 -12.73 -16.46 2.20
C GLU A 353 -14.19 -16.02 2.34
N LEU A 354 -14.47 -14.71 2.42
CA LEU A 354 -15.83 -14.17 2.47
C LEU A 354 -16.68 -14.64 1.28
N LYS A 355 -16.11 -14.71 0.08
CA LYS A 355 -16.79 -15.22 -1.11
C LYS A 355 -17.01 -16.73 -1.06
N ARG A 356 -16.13 -17.49 -0.41
CA ARG A 356 -16.15 -18.97 -0.34
C ARG A 356 -17.01 -19.51 0.79
N LYS A 357 -17.14 -18.75 1.87
CA LYS A 357 -18.00 -19.10 3.01
C LYS A 357 -19.47 -19.18 2.61
N SER A 358 -20.20 -20.16 3.15
CA SER A 358 -21.67 -20.19 3.01
C SER A 358 -22.29 -18.99 3.73
N ASN A 359 -23.44 -18.53 3.25
CA ASN A 359 -24.11 -17.38 3.86
C ASN A 359 -24.49 -17.63 5.33
N ALA A 360 -24.84 -18.86 5.68
CA ALA A 360 -25.18 -19.25 7.05
C ALA A 360 -24.01 -19.12 8.04
N GLU A 361 -22.77 -19.24 7.57
CA GLU A 361 -21.57 -19.16 8.41
C GLU A 361 -21.04 -17.73 8.55
N LYS A 362 -21.42 -16.82 7.63
CA LYS A 362 -20.92 -15.44 7.62
C LYS A 362 -21.43 -14.66 8.83
N LYS A 363 -20.50 -14.03 9.54
CA LYS A 363 -20.78 -13.08 10.62
C LYS A 363 -20.64 -11.66 10.12
N VAL A 364 -21.68 -10.85 10.25
CA VAL A 364 -21.70 -9.47 9.75
C VAL A 364 -22.02 -8.50 10.88
N SER A 365 -21.14 -7.53 11.10
CA SER A 365 -21.41 -6.39 11.98
C SER A 365 -21.87 -5.19 11.14
N ILE A 366 -23.01 -4.61 11.51
CA ILE A 366 -23.62 -3.46 10.82
C ILE A 366 -23.68 -2.28 11.78
N TYR A 367 -22.92 -1.23 11.50
CA TYR A 367 -22.96 0.03 12.23
C TYR A 367 -24.01 0.94 11.60
N PHE A 368 -25.07 1.23 12.31
CA PHE A 368 -26.13 2.10 11.82
C PHE A 368 -26.07 3.48 12.46
N PHE A 369 -26.40 4.51 11.67
CA PHE A 369 -26.38 5.87 12.18
C PHE A 369 -27.51 6.09 13.21
N LYS A 370 -27.12 6.61 14.37
CA LYS A 370 -28.03 7.11 15.40
C LYS A 370 -27.36 8.25 16.16
N GLY A 371 -27.89 9.45 16.07
CA GLY A 371 -27.40 10.60 16.83
C GLY A 371 -27.64 10.41 18.33
N ALA A 372 -26.70 10.90 19.15
CA ALA A 372 -26.82 10.86 20.62
C ALA A 372 -28.08 11.61 21.07
N GLY A 373 -28.94 10.95 21.87
CA GLY A 373 -30.18 11.54 22.37
C GLY A 373 -31.27 11.80 21.32
N GLN A 374 -31.06 11.41 20.06
CA GLN A 374 -32.08 11.58 19.03
C GLN A 374 -33.12 10.46 19.06
N SER A 375 -34.39 10.84 18.92
CA SER A 375 -35.53 9.92 18.82
C SER A 375 -35.79 9.45 17.39
N THR A 376 -35.22 10.10 16.37
CA THR A 376 -35.40 9.78 14.97
C THR A 376 -34.17 9.09 14.38
N LEU A 377 -34.41 8.03 13.62
CA LEU A 377 -33.38 7.23 12.94
C LEU A 377 -33.43 7.55 11.43
N THR A 378 -33.12 8.80 11.08
CA THR A 378 -33.04 9.24 9.68
C THR A 378 -31.64 9.70 9.34
N ALA A 379 -31.12 9.27 8.21
CA ALA A 379 -29.81 9.62 7.72
C ALA A 379 -29.96 10.12 6.28
N GLN A 380 -29.97 11.44 6.08
CA GLN A 380 -29.95 12.12 4.75
C GLN A 380 -30.79 11.41 3.65
N GLY A 381 -32.11 11.27 3.88
CA GLY A 381 -33.02 10.60 2.97
C GLY A 381 -33.06 9.06 3.06
N LEU A 382 -32.24 8.45 3.92
CA LEU A 382 -32.35 7.04 4.28
C LEU A 382 -33.26 6.88 5.50
N GLU A 383 -34.36 6.21 5.31
CA GLU A 383 -35.19 5.74 6.42
C GLU A 383 -34.51 4.51 7.05
N THR A 384 -33.77 4.74 8.12
CA THR A 384 -32.86 3.72 8.69
C THR A 384 -33.60 2.49 9.17
N VAL A 385 -34.75 2.65 9.86
CA VAL A 385 -35.52 1.53 10.43
C VAL A 385 -36.04 0.59 9.33
N PRO A 386 -36.88 1.05 8.37
CA PRO A 386 -37.42 0.17 7.34
C PRO A 386 -36.29 -0.39 6.45
N SER A 387 -35.24 0.38 6.17
CA SER A 387 -34.12 -0.07 5.37
C SER A 387 -33.33 -1.20 6.03
N LEU A 388 -33.00 -1.08 7.32
CA LEU A 388 -32.34 -2.14 8.09
C LEU A 388 -33.24 -3.37 8.23
N TYR A 389 -34.52 -3.18 8.50
CA TYR A 389 -35.46 -4.28 8.63
C TYR A 389 -35.57 -5.08 7.32
N ASN A 390 -35.70 -4.38 6.20
CA ASN A 390 -35.73 -5.00 4.88
C ASN A 390 -34.39 -5.70 4.54
N LEU A 391 -33.23 -5.09 4.91
CA LEU A 391 -31.94 -5.71 4.74
C LEU A 391 -31.83 -7.03 5.53
N LEU A 392 -32.26 -7.05 6.79
CA LEU A 392 -32.25 -8.27 7.63
C LEU A 392 -33.16 -9.35 7.06
N LYS A 393 -34.37 -8.98 6.59
CA LYS A 393 -35.26 -9.92 5.89
C LYS A 393 -34.62 -10.48 4.64
N ARG A 394 -33.96 -9.64 3.84
CA ARG A 394 -33.27 -10.07 2.63
C ARG A 394 -32.10 -10.99 2.97
N LEU A 395 -31.25 -10.64 3.93
CA LEU A 395 -30.17 -11.51 4.39
C LEU A 395 -30.68 -12.87 4.83
N LYS A 396 -31.80 -12.92 5.58
CA LYS A 396 -32.43 -14.16 5.99
C LYS A 396 -32.90 -14.98 4.77
N SER A 397 -33.51 -14.34 3.77
CA SER A 397 -33.96 -15.03 2.54
C SER A 397 -32.81 -15.53 1.67
N GLU A 398 -31.63 -14.91 1.77
CA GLU A 398 -30.39 -15.33 1.10
C GLU A 398 -29.61 -16.40 1.90
N GLY A 399 -30.19 -16.91 3.00
CA GLY A 399 -29.62 -17.98 3.78
C GLY A 399 -28.61 -17.57 4.85
N TYR A 400 -28.51 -16.28 5.17
CA TYR A 400 -27.76 -15.85 6.36
C TYR A 400 -28.49 -16.25 7.63
N LYS A 401 -27.72 -16.55 8.68
CA LYS A 401 -28.29 -16.89 9.97
C LYS A 401 -28.79 -15.63 10.69
N VAL A 402 -30.07 -15.34 10.53
CA VAL A 402 -30.79 -14.22 11.18
C VAL A 402 -31.84 -14.79 12.12
N ASP A 403 -31.50 -14.88 13.40
CA ASP A 403 -32.36 -15.45 14.46
C ASP A 403 -33.12 -14.33 15.17
N ASN A 404 -34.34 -14.64 15.66
CA ASN A 404 -35.13 -13.77 16.52
C ASN A 404 -35.45 -12.37 15.95
N LEU A 405 -35.50 -12.23 14.61
CA LEU A 405 -35.95 -10.98 14.00
C LEU A 405 -37.42 -10.73 14.36
N PRO A 406 -37.78 -9.53 14.88
CA PRO A 406 -39.17 -9.19 15.17
C PRO A 406 -40.09 -9.38 13.96
N ALA A 407 -41.35 -9.78 14.23
CA ALA A 407 -42.30 -10.05 13.16
C ALA A 407 -42.76 -8.79 12.44
N THR A 408 -42.73 -7.62 13.12
CA THR A 408 -43.14 -6.34 12.58
C THR A 408 -41.99 -5.33 12.63
N GLU A 409 -42.01 -4.35 11.70
CA GLU A 409 -41.10 -3.23 11.69
C GLU A 409 -41.20 -2.38 12.96
N GLN A 410 -42.40 -2.16 13.45
CA GLN A 410 -42.63 -1.41 14.68
C GLN A 410 -41.98 -2.03 15.91
N ASP A 411 -42.02 -3.37 16.04
CA ASP A 411 -41.37 -4.07 17.14
C ASP A 411 -39.84 -4.08 16.97
N PHE A 412 -39.37 -4.10 15.72
CA PHE A 412 -37.97 -3.90 15.39
C PHE A 412 -37.49 -2.49 15.76
N GLU A 413 -38.28 -1.45 15.44
CA GLU A 413 -37.98 -0.06 15.83
C GLU A 413 -37.89 0.09 17.35
N LYS A 414 -38.84 -0.44 18.12
CA LYS A 414 -38.79 -0.44 19.60
C LYS A 414 -37.50 -1.07 20.09
N LEU A 415 -37.11 -2.20 19.51
CA LEU A 415 -35.87 -2.89 19.86
C LEU A 415 -34.64 -2.05 19.59
N LEU A 416 -34.55 -1.38 18.41
CA LEU A 416 -33.48 -0.45 18.06
C LEU A 416 -33.40 0.72 19.04
N MET A 417 -34.54 1.26 19.47
CA MET A 417 -34.59 2.38 20.41
C MET A 417 -34.07 2.01 21.80
N VAL A 418 -34.31 0.80 22.25
CA VAL A 418 -33.93 0.31 23.60
C VAL A 418 -32.49 -0.22 23.60
N GLN A 419 -32.18 -1.17 22.72
CA GLN A 419 -30.88 -1.86 22.72
C GLN A 419 -29.79 -1.12 21.95
N GLY A 420 -30.16 -0.36 20.91
CA GLY A 420 -29.26 0.44 20.11
C GLY A 420 -29.10 1.89 20.62
N SER A 421 -29.23 2.10 21.92
CA SER A 421 -29.14 3.46 22.49
C SER A 421 -27.73 4.01 22.46
N VAL A 422 -27.59 5.25 21.99
CA VAL A 422 -26.39 6.10 22.16
C VAL A 422 -26.73 7.10 23.26
N LEU A 423 -26.11 6.92 24.43
CA LEU A 423 -26.46 7.71 25.61
C LEU A 423 -25.77 9.07 25.59
N SER A 424 -26.49 10.11 26.01
CA SER A 424 -25.87 11.38 26.33
C SER A 424 -25.09 11.28 27.64
N THR A 425 -23.95 11.93 27.73
CA THR A 425 -23.12 11.99 28.96
C THR A 425 -23.82 12.65 30.15
N TYR A 426 -24.92 13.37 29.91
CA TYR A 426 -25.69 14.13 30.95
C TYR A 426 -27.02 13.49 31.33
N ALA A 427 -27.36 12.32 30.79
CA ALA A 427 -28.64 11.67 31.08
C ALA A 427 -28.55 10.82 32.35
N GLU A 428 -28.89 11.40 33.50
CA GLU A 428 -28.91 10.70 34.78
C GLU A 428 -29.86 9.50 34.76
N GLY A 429 -29.42 8.35 35.26
CA GLY A 429 -30.20 7.10 35.29
C GLY A 429 -30.38 6.41 33.94
N ALA A 430 -30.00 7.04 32.82
CA ALA A 430 -30.14 6.44 31.48
C ALA A 430 -29.25 5.21 31.33
N PHE A 431 -28.06 5.23 31.90
CA PHE A 431 -27.12 4.11 31.81
C PHE A 431 -27.62 2.89 32.60
N ASP A 432 -28.17 3.07 33.81
CA ASP A 432 -28.74 1.99 34.58
C ASP A 432 -29.94 1.36 33.87
N ASN A 433 -30.79 2.19 33.28
CA ASN A 433 -31.91 1.70 32.46
C ASN A 433 -31.41 0.92 31.24
N PHE A 434 -30.34 1.40 30.58
CA PHE A 434 -29.73 0.72 29.44
C PHE A 434 -29.11 -0.63 29.85
N LEU A 435 -28.39 -0.70 30.97
CA LEU A 435 -27.86 -1.96 31.49
C LEU A 435 -28.97 -2.99 31.74
N LYS A 436 -30.12 -2.53 32.26
CA LYS A 436 -31.26 -3.39 32.60
C LYS A 436 -32.05 -3.87 31.37
N ASN A 437 -32.32 -2.96 30.43
CA ASN A 437 -33.27 -3.21 29.34
C ASN A 437 -32.58 -3.29 27.97
N GLY A 438 -31.38 -2.70 27.78
CA GLY A 438 -30.62 -2.67 26.54
C GLY A 438 -29.77 -3.91 26.29
N HIS A 439 -29.51 -4.69 27.33
CA HIS A 439 -28.70 -5.92 27.26
C HIS A 439 -27.38 -5.76 26.52
N PRO A 440 -26.52 -4.76 26.84
CA PRO A 440 -25.23 -4.56 26.15
C PRO A 440 -24.31 -5.77 26.35
N ALA A 441 -23.31 -5.88 25.46
CA ALA A 441 -22.20 -6.79 25.72
C ALA A 441 -21.30 -6.15 26.79
N LEU A 442 -21.12 -6.87 27.93
CA LEU A 442 -20.20 -6.43 28.98
C LEU A 442 -18.84 -7.06 28.74
N VAL A 443 -17.85 -6.25 28.40
CA VAL A 443 -16.47 -6.66 28.14
C VAL A 443 -15.66 -6.39 29.40
N GLU A 444 -15.08 -7.43 29.99
CA GLU A 444 -14.24 -7.28 31.19
C GLU A 444 -13.01 -6.40 30.85
N LYS A 445 -12.59 -5.56 31.80
CA LYS A 445 -11.45 -4.67 31.64
C LYS A 445 -10.21 -5.38 31.09
N SER A 446 -9.85 -6.51 31.67
CA SER A 446 -8.67 -7.30 31.25
C SER A 446 -8.75 -7.81 29.80
N GLU A 447 -9.95 -8.21 29.36
CA GLU A 447 -10.19 -8.62 27.99
C GLU A 447 -10.08 -7.43 27.03
N TYR A 448 -10.70 -6.30 27.39
CA TYR A 448 -10.62 -5.08 26.60
C TYR A 448 -9.18 -4.53 26.50
N GLU A 449 -8.42 -4.54 27.59
CA GLU A 449 -7.00 -4.17 27.59
C GLU A 449 -6.18 -5.08 26.66
N SER A 450 -6.46 -6.39 26.65
CA SER A 450 -5.81 -7.31 25.72
C SER A 450 -6.09 -6.94 24.26
N TRP A 451 -7.32 -6.54 23.91
CA TRP A 451 -7.65 -6.09 22.56
C TRP A 451 -6.95 -4.79 22.19
N ILE A 452 -6.89 -3.83 23.14
CA ILE A 452 -6.14 -2.58 22.95
C ILE A 452 -4.68 -2.87 22.61
N HIS A 453 -4.02 -3.69 23.42
CA HIS A 453 -2.59 -4.02 23.21
C HIS A 453 -2.32 -4.78 21.91
N GLN A 454 -3.29 -5.51 21.39
CA GLN A 454 -3.19 -6.18 20.10
C GLN A 454 -3.42 -5.24 18.91
N SER A 455 -4.25 -4.22 19.09
CA SER A 455 -4.72 -3.37 17.97
C SER A 455 -4.02 -2.02 17.90
N LEU A 456 -3.81 -1.35 19.03
CA LEU A 456 -3.31 0.03 19.06
C LEU A 456 -1.80 0.08 19.26
N SER A 457 -1.17 1.09 18.68
CA SER A 457 0.20 1.45 19.05
C SER A 457 0.22 2.05 20.47
N PRO A 458 1.37 1.99 21.16
CA PRO A 458 1.51 2.64 22.47
C PRO A 458 1.17 4.14 22.45
N GLU A 459 1.48 4.84 21.35
CA GLU A 459 1.20 6.26 21.16
C GLU A 459 -0.31 6.51 21.09
N LEU A 460 -1.04 5.73 20.30
CA LEU A 460 -2.50 5.84 20.20
C LEU A 460 -3.18 5.58 21.54
N TYR A 461 -2.75 4.54 22.27
CA TYR A 461 -3.33 4.26 23.58
C TYR A 461 -3.02 5.36 24.60
N LYS A 462 -1.80 5.91 24.57
CA LYS A 462 -1.42 7.04 25.42
C LYS A 462 -2.32 8.26 25.19
N ASP A 463 -2.70 8.54 23.94
CA ASP A 463 -3.62 9.64 23.63
C ASP A 463 -5.02 9.39 24.20
N VAL A 464 -5.49 8.13 24.17
CA VAL A 464 -6.76 7.76 24.83
C VAL A 464 -6.69 7.97 26.34
N VAL A 465 -5.63 7.49 26.98
CA VAL A 465 -5.44 7.62 28.43
C VAL A 465 -5.36 9.08 28.85
N ASN A 466 -4.64 9.91 28.10
CA ASN A 466 -4.53 11.34 28.38
C ASN A 466 -5.88 12.06 28.31
N THR A 467 -6.80 11.60 27.46
CA THR A 467 -8.09 12.25 27.21
C THR A 467 -9.21 11.69 28.08
N TYR A 468 -9.26 10.35 28.25
CA TYR A 468 -10.40 9.64 28.85
C TYR A 468 -10.03 8.74 30.04
N GLY A 469 -8.75 8.74 30.46
CA GLY A 469 -8.23 7.89 31.53
C GLY A 469 -7.95 6.46 31.05
N GLU A 470 -7.51 5.62 31.98
CA GLU A 470 -7.22 4.20 31.74
C GLU A 470 -8.49 3.40 31.38
N ALA A 471 -8.30 2.29 30.67
CA ALA A 471 -9.39 1.38 30.34
C ALA A 471 -10.15 0.90 31.60
N PRO A 472 -11.46 0.76 31.53
CA PRO A 472 -12.37 0.97 30.40
C PRO A 472 -12.90 2.40 30.27
N GLY A 473 -12.31 3.40 30.96
CA GLY A 473 -12.79 4.77 31.08
C GLY A 473 -14.00 4.88 32.00
N ALA A 474 -14.49 6.12 32.20
CA ALA A 474 -15.65 6.38 33.08
C ALA A 474 -17.00 6.24 32.35
N TYR A 475 -17.05 6.54 31.04
CA TYR A 475 -18.28 6.55 30.28
C TYR A 475 -18.66 5.15 29.80
N MET A 476 -19.92 4.75 30.01
CA MET A 476 -20.45 3.41 29.67
C MET A 476 -19.66 2.26 30.34
N SER A 477 -19.11 2.48 31.52
CA SER A 477 -18.44 1.47 32.31
C SER A 477 -19.25 1.13 33.57
N VAL A 478 -19.19 -0.12 33.99
CA VAL A 478 -19.91 -0.63 35.19
C VAL A 478 -19.01 -1.53 36.01
N ASN A 479 -19.10 -1.38 37.34
CA ASN A 479 -18.49 -2.32 38.29
C ASN A 479 -19.51 -3.35 38.72
N LYS A 480 -19.21 -4.63 38.53
CA LYS A 480 -20.03 -5.73 38.90
C LYS A 480 -19.17 -6.86 39.49
N ASP A 481 -19.55 -7.38 40.65
CA ASP A 481 -18.84 -8.48 41.31
C ASP A 481 -17.32 -8.24 41.48
N GLY A 482 -16.95 -7.01 41.80
CA GLY A 482 -15.55 -6.58 41.97
C GLY A 482 -14.72 -6.42 40.71
N LYS A 483 -15.34 -6.52 39.54
CA LYS A 483 -14.70 -6.32 38.24
C LYS A 483 -15.30 -5.14 37.49
N SER A 484 -14.48 -4.47 36.68
CA SER A 484 -14.90 -3.37 35.80
C SER A 484 -15.16 -3.89 34.38
N TYR A 485 -16.23 -3.39 33.77
CA TYR A 485 -16.67 -3.78 32.43
C TYR A 485 -16.94 -2.54 31.58
N LEU A 486 -16.61 -2.62 30.30
CA LEU A 486 -17.08 -1.71 29.25
C LEU A 486 -18.40 -2.24 28.69
N ALA A 487 -19.44 -1.42 28.63
CA ALA A 487 -20.71 -1.79 28.03
C ALA A 487 -20.74 -1.40 26.54
N VAL A 488 -20.79 -2.41 25.66
CA VAL A 488 -20.88 -2.22 24.21
C VAL A 488 -22.34 -2.41 23.77
N ALA A 489 -22.95 -1.34 23.26
CA ALA A 489 -24.30 -1.38 22.71
C ALA A 489 -24.33 -2.22 21.44
N ARG A 490 -25.19 -3.24 21.41
CA ARG A 490 -25.37 -4.11 20.24
C ARG A 490 -26.71 -4.82 20.28
N ILE A 491 -27.23 -5.17 19.11
CA ILE A 491 -28.40 -6.04 18.95
C ILE A 491 -27.95 -7.20 18.06
N GLN A 492 -28.14 -8.41 18.48
CA GLN A 492 -27.64 -9.57 17.76
C GLN A 492 -28.78 -10.50 17.30
N PHE A 493 -28.79 -10.74 15.99
CA PHE A 493 -29.70 -11.66 15.30
C PHE A 493 -28.89 -12.83 14.73
N GLY A 494 -28.61 -13.84 15.53
CA GLY A 494 -27.78 -14.98 15.12
C GLY A 494 -26.35 -14.51 14.75
N ASN A 495 -26.00 -14.60 13.46
CA ASN A 495 -24.70 -14.19 12.94
C ASN A 495 -24.68 -12.74 12.42
N ILE A 496 -25.72 -11.96 12.63
CA ILE A 496 -25.77 -10.55 12.30
C ILE A 496 -25.83 -9.73 13.60
N ALA A 497 -24.92 -8.79 13.76
CA ALA A 497 -24.90 -7.84 14.86
C ALA A 497 -25.12 -6.41 14.36
N LEU A 498 -26.12 -5.73 14.91
CA LEU A 498 -26.33 -4.29 14.70
C LEU A 498 -25.69 -3.52 15.85
N LEU A 499 -24.88 -2.53 15.54
CA LEU A 499 -24.27 -1.60 16.50
C LEU A 499 -24.68 -0.18 16.16
N PRO A 500 -25.20 0.62 17.11
CA PRO A 500 -25.35 2.04 16.86
C PRO A 500 -23.96 2.66 16.65
N GLN A 501 -23.84 3.62 15.73
CA GLN A 501 -22.59 4.34 15.54
C GLN A 501 -22.17 4.98 16.87
N PRO A 502 -21.03 4.60 17.47
CA PRO A 502 -20.62 5.17 18.75
C PRO A 502 -20.18 6.63 18.55
N MET A 503 -20.27 7.41 19.62
CA MET A 503 -19.83 8.81 19.61
C MET A 503 -18.32 8.90 19.41
N ALA A 504 -17.87 9.70 18.44
CA ALA A 504 -16.45 9.90 18.13
C ALA A 504 -15.74 10.83 19.13
N ALA A 505 -16.49 11.55 19.96
CA ALA A 505 -15.98 12.36 21.07
C ALA A 505 -17.00 12.41 22.21
N LEU A 506 -16.53 12.66 23.43
CA LEU A 506 -17.38 12.88 24.62
C LEU A 506 -17.35 14.35 25.00
N GLY A 507 -18.52 14.99 25.03
CA GLY A 507 -18.63 16.44 25.27
C GLY A 507 -18.26 17.25 24.02
N GLY A 508 -18.60 18.53 24.04
CA GLY A 508 -18.35 19.42 22.89
C GLY A 508 -19.59 19.67 22.05
N ASP A 509 -19.40 20.22 20.86
CA ASP A 509 -20.48 20.50 19.93
C ASP A 509 -20.97 19.23 19.21
N SER A 510 -22.14 19.32 18.57
CA SER A 510 -22.74 18.20 17.87
C SER A 510 -21.87 17.70 16.69
N PHE A 511 -21.09 18.57 16.09
CA PHE A 511 -20.19 18.22 14.99
C PHE A 511 -19.04 17.34 15.49
N ALA A 512 -18.39 17.72 16.61
CA ALA A 512 -17.31 16.93 17.20
C ALA A 512 -17.79 15.55 17.68
N ILE A 513 -19.03 15.45 18.17
CA ILE A 513 -19.62 14.17 18.61
C ILE A 513 -19.75 13.18 17.44
N VAL A 514 -20.08 13.67 16.24
CA VAL A 514 -20.31 12.82 15.04
C VAL A 514 -19.03 12.65 14.23
N HIS A 515 -18.31 13.74 13.98
CA HIS A 515 -17.18 13.79 13.05
C HIS A 515 -15.82 13.65 13.75
N GLY A 516 -15.81 13.57 15.07
CA GLY A 516 -14.58 13.54 15.86
C GLY A 516 -13.96 14.90 16.11
N ALA A 517 -13.34 15.02 17.28
CA ALA A 517 -12.44 16.12 17.59
C ALA A 517 -11.04 15.81 17.04
N LYS A 518 -10.11 16.77 17.20
CA LYS A 518 -8.68 16.52 16.92
C LYS A 518 -8.00 15.65 18.01
N SER A 519 -8.78 14.91 18.78
CA SER A 519 -8.36 14.05 19.88
C SER A 519 -8.68 12.59 19.62
N ALA A 520 -8.09 11.70 20.40
CA ALA A 520 -8.38 10.27 20.36
C ALA A 520 -9.89 9.99 20.53
N PRO A 521 -10.43 8.94 19.89
CA PRO A 521 -11.79 8.48 20.16
C PRO A 521 -11.91 7.87 21.58
N PRO A 522 -13.10 7.92 22.21
CA PRO A 522 -13.30 7.38 23.55
C PRO A 522 -13.30 5.84 23.58
N HIS A 523 -13.14 5.27 24.77
CA HIS A 523 -13.12 3.83 24.99
C HIS A 523 -14.36 3.11 24.42
N THR A 524 -15.53 3.72 24.48
CA THR A 524 -16.77 3.16 23.90
C THR A 524 -16.72 3.06 22.39
N TYR A 525 -16.07 4.03 21.72
CA TYR A 525 -15.85 3.99 20.28
C TYR A 525 -14.89 2.86 19.90
N ILE A 526 -13.73 2.84 20.54
CA ILE A 526 -12.71 1.81 20.34
C ILE A 526 -13.28 0.43 20.65
N GLY A 527 -13.94 0.29 21.80
CA GLY A 527 -14.52 -0.97 22.26
C GLY A 527 -15.57 -1.55 21.32
N ALA A 528 -16.39 -0.72 20.67
CA ALA A 528 -17.37 -1.20 19.71
C ALA A 528 -16.71 -1.86 18.48
N TYR A 529 -15.67 -1.23 17.92
CA TYR A 529 -14.95 -1.80 16.78
C TYR A 529 -14.11 -3.02 17.16
N LEU A 530 -13.43 -2.99 18.31
CA LEU A 530 -12.65 -4.13 18.79
C LEU A 530 -13.56 -5.30 19.19
N TRP A 531 -14.78 -5.05 19.70
CA TRP A 531 -15.75 -6.09 19.92
C TRP A 531 -16.13 -6.84 18.62
N SER A 532 -16.33 -6.10 17.52
CA SER A 532 -16.59 -6.71 16.22
C SER A 532 -15.41 -7.57 15.73
N GLN A 533 -14.17 -7.15 16.02
CA GLN A 533 -12.96 -7.89 15.62
C GLN A 533 -12.73 -9.13 16.49
N TYR A 534 -12.76 -8.99 17.81
CA TYR A 534 -12.25 -10.01 18.72
C TYR A 534 -13.34 -10.87 19.38
N ALA A 535 -14.45 -10.28 19.80
CA ALA A 535 -15.54 -11.01 20.44
C ALA A 535 -16.52 -11.61 19.44
N PHE A 536 -17.07 -10.78 18.56
CA PHE A 536 -18.01 -11.23 17.53
C PHE A 536 -17.31 -11.97 16.39
N LYS A 537 -16.07 -11.56 16.07
CA LYS A 537 -15.25 -12.11 14.96
C LYS A 537 -15.97 -12.00 13.63
N ALA A 538 -16.32 -10.77 13.27
CA ALA A 538 -17.02 -10.46 12.04
C ALA A 538 -16.21 -10.83 10.79
N ASP A 539 -16.85 -11.43 9.81
CA ASP A 539 -16.29 -11.68 8.48
C ASP A 539 -16.43 -10.45 7.56
N ALA A 540 -17.39 -9.57 7.89
CA ALA A 540 -17.59 -8.30 7.19
C ALA A 540 -18.11 -7.23 8.17
N MET A 541 -17.71 -5.99 7.92
CA MET A 541 -18.19 -4.79 8.62
C MET A 541 -18.89 -3.88 7.62
N ILE A 542 -20.10 -3.42 7.96
CA ILE A 542 -20.90 -2.54 7.13
C ILE A 542 -21.21 -1.28 7.92
N HIS A 543 -20.89 -0.09 7.39
CA HIS A 543 -21.49 1.15 7.86
C HIS A 543 -22.77 1.43 7.04
N PHE A 544 -23.84 1.71 7.74
CA PHE A 544 -25.19 1.84 7.17
C PHE A 544 -25.79 3.18 7.55
N GLY A 545 -25.83 4.12 6.61
CA GLY A 545 -26.34 5.46 6.84
C GLY A 545 -25.80 6.45 5.80
N THR A 546 -25.78 7.74 6.15
CA THR A 546 -25.23 8.78 5.29
C THR A 546 -23.71 8.68 5.18
N HIS A 547 -23.07 8.46 6.33
CA HIS A 547 -21.62 8.28 6.51
C HIS A 547 -21.39 7.55 7.84
N GLY A 548 -20.17 7.08 8.06
CA GLY A 548 -19.68 6.68 9.38
C GLY A 548 -19.01 7.85 10.08
N SER A 549 -18.05 7.56 10.94
CA SER A 549 -17.22 8.57 11.59
C SER A 549 -15.73 8.23 11.57
N LEU A 550 -15.35 7.04 11.14
CA LEU A 550 -13.95 6.60 11.07
C LEU A 550 -13.10 7.52 10.19
N GLU A 551 -13.60 7.92 9.05
CA GLU A 551 -12.94 8.77 8.07
C GLU A 551 -12.64 10.19 8.59
N PHE A 552 -13.31 10.61 9.65
CA PHE A 552 -13.12 11.92 10.28
C PHE A 552 -12.16 11.89 11.46
N THR A 553 -11.72 10.72 11.91
CA THR A 553 -10.73 10.61 12.98
C THR A 553 -9.40 11.28 12.60
N PRO A 554 -8.63 11.81 13.58
CA PRO A 554 -7.38 12.51 13.29
C PRO A 554 -6.35 11.60 12.63
N GLN A 555 -5.30 12.20 12.11
CA GLN A 555 -4.10 11.68 11.46
C GLN A 555 -4.11 11.82 9.91
N LYS A 556 -3.50 10.87 9.16
CA LYS A 556 -3.22 11.01 7.74
C LYS A 556 -4.45 11.21 6.86
N GLN A 557 -4.26 11.94 5.77
CA GLN A 557 -5.33 12.17 4.78
C GLN A 557 -5.52 10.98 3.83
N VAL A 558 -4.45 10.25 3.55
CA VAL A 558 -4.45 9.07 2.65
C VAL A 558 -3.20 8.24 2.92
N ALA A 559 -3.13 7.03 2.40
CA ALA A 559 -2.01 6.13 2.63
C ALA A 559 -1.73 5.94 4.13
N LEU A 560 -2.75 5.50 4.85
CA LEU A 560 -2.78 5.38 6.31
C LEU A 560 -1.67 4.49 6.85
N GLY A 561 -1.18 4.83 8.03
CA GLY A 561 -0.17 4.09 8.77
C GLY A 561 -0.72 3.41 10.03
N SER A 562 0.19 2.78 10.75
CA SER A 562 -0.13 2.06 11.99
C SER A 562 -0.59 2.96 13.15
N ASN A 563 -0.43 4.28 13.03
CA ASN A 563 -0.88 5.27 13.99
C ASN A 563 -2.16 6.01 13.55
N ASP A 564 -2.87 5.48 12.55
CA ASP A 564 -4.15 6.02 12.11
C ASP A 564 -5.30 5.17 12.66
N TRP A 565 -6.28 5.83 13.28
CA TRP A 565 -7.40 5.16 13.96
C TRP A 565 -8.18 4.20 13.05
N PRO A 566 -8.55 4.58 11.80
CA PRO A 566 -9.30 3.67 10.95
C PRO A 566 -8.52 2.40 10.60
N ASP A 567 -7.20 2.50 10.42
CA ASP A 567 -6.34 1.35 10.15
C ASP A 567 -6.44 0.29 11.26
N ARG A 568 -6.50 0.74 12.51
CA ARG A 568 -6.57 -0.14 13.68
C ARG A 568 -7.97 -0.62 14.01
N LEU A 569 -8.97 0.22 13.80
CA LEU A 569 -10.35 -0.08 14.17
C LEU A 569 -11.08 -0.91 13.11
N VAL A 570 -10.75 -0.77 11.83
CA VAL A 570 -11.17 -1.69 10.78
C VAL A 570 -10.38 -3.00 10.86
N GLY A 571 -9.09 -2.91 11.16
CA GLY A 571 -8.19 -4.05 11.23
C GLY A 571 -8.11 -4.78 9.87
N THR A 572 -8.37 -6.08 9.89
CA THR A 572 -8.33 -6.92 8.68
C THR A 572 -9.70 -7.35 8.17
N ILE A 573 -10.78 -6.79 8.72
CA ILE A 573 -12.16 -7.14 8.33
C ILE A 573 -12.50 -6.45 7.01
N PRO A 574 -13.06 -7.15 6.01
CA PRO A 574 -13.67 -6.56 4.82
C PRO A 574 -14.68 -5.48 5.19
N HIS A 575 -14.45 -4.23 4.74
CA HIS A 575 -15.16 -3.05 5.18
C HIS A 575 -15.99 -2.45 4.04
N PHE A 576 -17.27 -2.21 4.29
CA PHE A 576 -18.24 -1.71 3.33
C PHE A 576 -19.01 -0.51 3.88
N TYR A 577 -19.33 0.44 3.02
CA TYR A 577 -20.19 1.57 3.33
C TYR A 577 -21.36 1.63 2.38
N TYR A 578 -22.58 1.73 2.93
CA TYR A 578 -23.74 2.21 2.18
C TYR A 578 -23.73 3.73 2.22
N TYR A 579 -23.52 4.34 1.06
CA TYR A 579 -23.29 5.78 0.93
C TYR A 579 -24.31 6.44 0.00
N THR A 580 -24.81 7.63 0.37
CA THR A 580 -25.70 8.39 -0.54
C THR A 580 -24.90 8.93 -1.71
N ILE A 581 -25.43 8.77 -2.93
CA ILE A 581 -24.79 9.25 -4.17
C ILE A 581 -24.57 10.77 -4.20
N GLY A 582 -25.38 11.53 -3.44
CA GLY A 582 -25.25 12.98 -3.33
C GLY A 582 -24.06 13.47 -2.48
N ASN A 583 -23.41 12.57 -1.72
CA ASN A 583 -22.31 12.92 -0.81
C ASN A 583 -20.96 12.34 -1.29
N ILE A 584 -20.54 12.73 -2.48
CA ILE A 584 -19.35 12.21 -3.15
C ILE A 584 -18.07 12.52 -2.35
N GLY A 585 -17.97 13.73 -1.79
CA GLY A 585 -16.76 14.16 -1.05
C GLY A 585 -16.45 13.27 0.15
N GLU A 586 -17.44 12.98 0.98
CA GLU A 586 -17.30 12.11 2.15
C GLU A 586 -17.12 10.63 1.73
N SER A 587 -17.77 10.18 0.65
CA SER A 587 -17.54 8.85 0.10
C SER A 587 -16.08 8.65 -0.31
N MET A 588 -15.46 9.64 -0.94
CA MET A 588 -14.03 9.59 -1.27
C MET A 588 -13.15 9.59 -0.03
N MET A 589 -13.52 10.33 1.02
CA MET A 589 -12.84 10.27 2.31
C MET A 589 -12.95 8.87 2.93
N ALA A 590 -14.14 8.28 2.95
CA ALA A 590 -14.37 6.94 3.47
C ALA A 590 -13.50 5.90 2.76
N LYS A 591 -13.41 5.93 1.44
CA LYS A 591 -12.51 5.05 0.65
C LYS A 591 -11.05 5.19 1.06
N ARG A 592 -10.55 6.43 1.20
CA ARG A 592 -9.13 6.72 1.40
C ARG A 592 -8.71 6.72 2.86
N ARG A 593 -9.63 7.06 3.77
CA ARG A 593 -9.36 7.24 5.20
C ARG A 593 -9.99 6.16 6.10
N SER A 594 -10.77 5.23 5.55
CA SER A 594 -11.27 4.08 6.29
C SER A 594 -11.30 2.78 5.50
N TYR A 595 -10.65 2.74 4.33
CA TYR A 595 -10.61 1.57 3.43
C TYR A 595 -12.00 1.08 3.00
N ALA A 596 -13.00 1.94 3.02
CA ALA A 596 -14.37 1.55 2.73
C ALA A 596 -14.54 1.16 1.26
N THR A 597 -15.11 -0.01 1.01
CA THR A 597 -15.71 -0.35 -0.28
C THR A 597 -17.09 0.27 -0.32
N THR A 598 -17.27 1.33 -1.11
CA THR A 598 -18.51 2.10 -1.13
C THR A 598 -19.56 1.47 -2.03
N VAL A 599 -20.79 1.32 -1.49
CA VAL A 599 -21.98 0.94 -2.23
C VAL A 599 -22.92 2.15 -2.17
N SER A 600 -23.08 2.85 -3.30
CA SER A 600 -23.92 4.03 -3.33
C SER A 600 -25.40 3.67 -3.48
N TYR A 601 -26.27 4.45 -2.87
CA TYR A 601 -27.71 4.41 -3.08
C TYR A 601 -28.24 5.78 -3.53
N LEU A 602 -29.32 5.73 -4.28
CA LEU A 602 -29.98 6.92 -4.79
C LEU A 602 -31.06 7.36 -3.79
N THR A 603 -30.94 8.59 -3.28
CA THR A 603 -31.95 9.21 -2.40
C THR A 603 -32.91 10.09 -3.19
N CYS A 604 -33.19 9.77 -4.43
CA CYS A 604 -33.94 10.66 -5.31
C CYS A 604 -35.44 10.47 -5.16
N LEU A 605 -36.11 11.41 -4.52
CA LEU A 605 -37.57 11.55 -4.52
C LEU A 605 -38.13 11.74 -5.93
N LEU A 606 -37.32 12.23 -6.89
CA LEU A 606 -37.70 12.44 -8.28
C LEU A 606 -38.03 11.14 -9.05
N TYR A 607 -37.43 10.01 -8.64
CA TYR A 607 -37.72 8.70 -9.26
C TYR A 607 -38.90 7.95 -8.63
N THR A 608 -39.44 8.46 -7.54
CA THR A 608 -40.55 7.84 -6.80
C THR A 608 -41.81 8.71 -6.77
N SER A 609 -41.78 9.88 -7.37
CA SER A 609 -42.91 10.79 -7.48
C SER A 609 -43.29 11.03 -8.94
N ASP A 610 -44.60 11.22 -9.20
CA ASP A 610 -45.15 11.62 -10.51
C ASP A 610 -44.51 12.94 -11.03
N ALA A 611 -43.80 13.67 -10.20
CA ALA A 611 -43.03 14.87 -10.59
C ALA A 611 -41.78 14.55 -11.44
N ALA A 612 -41.39 13.28 -11.62
CA ALA A 612 -40.33 12.89 -12.54
C ALA A 612 -40.83 12.76 -14.01
N ASP A 613 -42.16 12.72 -14.19
CA ASP A 613 -42.81 12.59 -15.50
C ASP A 613 -43.34 13.95 -16.04
N GLU A 614 -43.20 15.05 -15.28
CA GLU A 614 -43.41 16.42 -15.71
C GLU A 614 -42.07 17.13 -16.03
#